data_ab991b73cd021a18a2434817dbfdafe1
#
_entry.id   ab991b73cd021a18a2434817dbfdafe1
#
_cell.length_a   1.000
_cell.length_b   1.000
_cell.length_c   1.000
_cell.angle_alpha   90.00
_cell.angle_beta   90.00
_cell.angle_gamma   90.00
#
_symmetry.space_group_name_H-M   'P 1'
#
loop_
_entity.id
_entity.type
_entity.pdbx_description
1 polymer ?
#
loop_
_entity_poly.entity_id
_entity_poly.type
_entity_poly.pdbx_seq_one_letter_code
_entity_poly.pdbx_strand_id
1 'polypeptide(L)'
;MKRLRRDNLIKRTAQILSNNEGASLVLVSILAIIVLTAVVILRITTSTFMASSNRQLNQDQAYELAASLGESIDILIERGDYDILSQDVAPNGTSIYSSTANGDNYTGLPSGSTVDAVVTNLTEGGEVVGKRLTVKSEVGQAEYTYIKDYRK
;
A
#
# COMPACT_ATOMS: atom_id res chain seq x y z
N MET A 1 -57.75 9.08 -19.20
CA MET A 1 -56.95 8.94 -20.44
C MET A 1 -55.57 8.25 -20.30
N LYS A 2 -54.95 8.21 -19.15
CA LYS A 2 -53.62 7.55 -18.98
C LYS A 2 -53.62 5.99 -19.00
N ARG A 3 -54.71 5.33 -18.60
CA ARG A 3 -54.81 3.86 -18.55
C ARG A 3 -54.83 3.20 -19.95
N LEU A 4 -55.52 3.77 -20.89
CA LEU A 4 -55.62 3.24 -22.27
C LEU A 4 -54.30 3.23 -23.04
N ARG A 5 -53.38 4.13 -22.69
CA ARG A 5 -52.06 4.19 -23.33
C ARG A 5 -51.12 3.09 -22.82
N ARG A 6 -51.28 2.71 -21.56
CA ARG A 6 -50.46 1.66 -20.90
C ARG A 6 -50.84 0.25 -21.38
N ASP A 7 -52.14 0.01 -21.57
CA ASP A 7 -52.64 -1.28 -22.07
C ASP A 7 -52.23 -1.55 -23.52
N ASN A 8 -52.17 -0.47 -24.34
CA ASN A 8 -51.70 -0.60 -25.71
C ASN A 8 -50.17 -0.84 -25.83
N LEU A 9 -49.37 -0.32 -24.90
CA LEU A 9 -47.94 -0.62 -24.84
C LEU A 9 -47.70 -2.08 -24.42
N ILE A 10 -48.41 -2.57 -23.40
CA ILE A 10 -48.30 -3.95 -22.94
C ILE A 10 -48.74 -4.97 -24.01
N LYS A 11 -49.81 -4.67 -24.75
CA LYS A 11 -50.26 -5.51 -25.87
C LYS A 11 -49.26 -5.52 -27.03
N ARG A 12 -48.64 -4.38 -27.35
CA ARG A 12 -47.61 -4.29 -28.41
C ARG A 12 -46.33 -5.08 -28.01
N THR A 13 -45.87 -4.97 -26.78
CA THR A 13 -44.72 -5.74 -26.31
C THR A 13 -45.07 -7.26 -26.26
N ALA A 14 -46.25 -7.64 -25.85
CA ALA A 14 -46.68 -9.05 -25.86
C ALA A 14 -46.80 -9.59 -27.32
N GLN A 15 -47.25 -8.80 -28.27
CA GLN A 15 -47.32 -9.18 -29.67
C GLN A 15 -45.96 -9.32 -30.35
N ILE A 16 -44.99 -8.51 -29.97
CA ILE A 16 -43.60 -8.60 -30.42
C ILE A 16 -42.93 -9.87 -29.83
N LEU A 17 -43.22 -10.21 -28.59
CA LEU A 17 -42.74 -11.41 -27.90
C LEU A 17 -43.39 -12.72 -28.45
N SER A 18 -44.57 -12.66 -29.03
CA SER A 18 -45.24 -13.85 -29.60
C SER A 18 -44.77 -14.19 -31.02
N ASN A 19 -44.08 -13.30 -31.69
CA ASN A 19 -43.47 -13.56 -33.00
C ASN A 19 -42.08 -14.18 -32.79
N ASN A 20 -41.88 -15.44 -33.15
CA ASN A 20 -40.63 -16.19 -32.92
C ASN A 20 -39.36 -15.46 -33.34
N GLU A 21 -39.43 -14.62 -34.38
CA GLU A 21 -38.30 -13.82 -34.86
C GLU A 21 -37.98 -12.62 -33.90
N GLY A 22 -39.02 -11.98 -33.35
CA GLY A 22 -38.87 -10.89 -32.39
C GLY A 22 -38.42 -11.35 -31.00
N ALA A 23 -38.89 -12.52 -30.56
CA ALA A 23 -38.50 -13.09 -29.28
C ALA A 23 -37.01 -13.48 -29.23
N SER A 24 -36.51 -14.02 -30.33
CA SER A 24 -35.09 -14.37 -30.47
C SER A 24 -34.18 -13.13 -30.35
N LEU A 25 -34.54 -12.01 -30.97
CA LEU A 25 -33.78 -10.78 -30.97
C LEU A 25 -33.74 -10.10 -29.57
N VAL A 26 -34.88 -10.15 -28.86
CA VAL A 26 -34.95 -9.66 -27.47
C VAL A 26 -34.09 -10.52 -26.54
N LEU A 27 -34.14 -11.85 -26.70
CA LEU A 27 -33.34 -12.76 -25.88
C LEU A 27 -31.83 -12.54 -26.08
N VAL A 28 -31.41 -12.40 -27.34
CA VAL A 28 -29.99 -12.08 -27.65
C VAL A 28 -29.57 -10.74 -27.07
N SER A 29 -30.44 -9.72 -27.13
CA SER A 29 -30.14 -8.41 -26.53
C SER A 29 -29.99 -8.47 -25.01
N ILE A 30 -30.84 -9.22 -24.32
CA ILE A 30 -30.75 -9.44 -22.87
C ILE A 30 -29.45 -10.17 -22.52
N LEU A 31 -29.12 -11.25 -23.24
CA LEU A 31 -27.88 -11.98 -23.05
C LEU A 31 -26.66 -11.08 -23.28
N ALA A 32 -26.66 -10.25 -24.32
CA ALA A 32 -25.58 -9.30 -24.59
C ALA A 32 -25.37 -8.31 -23.45
N ILE A 33 -26.47 -7.77 -22.87
CA ILE A 33 -26.39 -6.87 -21.72
C ILE A 33 -25.83 -7.57 -20.48
N ILE A 34 -26.24 -8.82 -20.21
CA ILE A 34 -25.74 -9.61 -19.09
C ILE A 34 -24.22 -9.86 -19.26
N VAL A 35 -23.79 -10.25 -20.44
CA VAL A 35 -22.36 -10.49 -20.72
C VAL A 35 -21.56 -9.21 -20.58
N LEU A 36 -22.02 -8.09 -21.12
CA LEU A 36 -21.35 -6.79 -20.98
C LEU A 36 -21.22 -6.37 -19.52
N THR A 37 -22.29 -6.48 -18.74
CA THR A 37 -22.25 -6.17 -17.30
C THR A 37 -21.28 -7.09 -16.54
N ALA A 38 -21.25 -8.37 -16.84
CA ALA A 38 -20.29 -9.30 -16.24
C ALA A 38 -18.83 -8.94 -16.56
N VAL A 39 -18.53 -8.55 -17.80
CA VAL A 39 -17.19 -8.10 -18.20
C VAL A 39 -16.77 -6.83 -17.47
N VAL A 40 -17.67 -5.87 -17.31
CA VAL A 40 -17.38 -4.61 -16.58
C VAL A 40 -17.10 -4.91 -15.10
N ILE A 41 -17.91 -5.77 -14.46
CA ILE A 41 -17.71 -6.17 -13.06
C ILE A 41 -16.36 -6.87 -12.90
N LEU A 42 -16.02 -7.81 -13.77
CA LEU A 42 -14.72 -8.49 -13.74
C LEU A 42 -13.55 -7.52 -13.86
N ARG A 43 -13.62 -6.55 -14.75
CA ARG A 43 -12.56 -5.54 -14.89
C ARG A 43 -12.37 -4.71 -13.63
N ILE A 44 -13.46 -4.22 -13.02
CA ILE A 44 -13.40 -3.45 -11.78
C ILE A 44 -12.81 -4.29 -10.66
N THR A 45 -13.28 -5.53 -10.49
CA THR A 45 -12.79 -6.44 -9.44
C THR A 45 -11.30 -6.75 -9.60
N THR A 46 -10.86 -7.04 -10.83
CA THR A 46 -9.43 -7.31 -11.08
C THR A 46 -8.55 -6.08 -10.80
N SER A 47 -8.99 -4.90 -11.21
CA SER A 47 -8.27 -3.64 -10.96
C SER A 47 -8.14 -3.35 -9.46
N THR A 48 -9.22 -3.50 -8.68
CA THR A 48 -9.18 -3.29 -7.22
C THR A 48 -8.33 -4.34 -6.52
N PHE A 49 -8.38 -5.59 -6.96
CA PHE A 49 -7.55 -6.66 -6.40
C PHE A 49 -6.05 -6.39 -6.65
N MET A 50 -5.67 -6.01 -7.86
CA MET A 50 -4.28 -5.65 -8.17
C MET A 50 -3.78 -4.46 -7.35
N ALA A 51 -4.61 -3.42 -7.19
CA ALA A 51 -4.25 -2.27 -6.37
C ALA A 51 -4.06 -2.64 -4.90
N SER A 52 -4.92 -3.52 -4.35
CA SER A 52 -4.81 -4.01 -2.98
C SER A 52 -3.55 -4.88 -2.79
N SER A 53 -3.28 -5.79 -3.74
CA SER A 53 -2.10 -6.65 -3.71
C SER A 53 -0.80 -5.85 -3.77
N ASN A 54 -0.72 -4.84 -4.63
CA ASN A 54 0.44 -3.96 -4.70
C ASN A 54 0.65 -3.15 -3.41
N ARG A 55 -0.43 -2.72 -2.76
CA ARG A 55 -0.32 -2.04 -1.46
C ARG A 55 0.25 -2.95 -0.38
N GLN A 56 -0.23 -4.19 -0.30
CA GLN A 56 0.29 -5.17 0.65
C GLN A 56 1.77 -5.47 0.38
N LEU A 57 2.14 -5.69 -0.88
CA LEU A 57 3.53 -5.92 -1.25
C LEU A 57 4.44 -4.75 -0.84
N ASN A 58 4.02 -3.52 -1.09
CA ASN A 58 4.79 -2.34 -0.70
C ASN A 58 4.90 -2.21 0.83
N GLN A 59 3.84 -2.54 1.59
CA GLN A 59 3.87 -2.54 3.05
C GLN A 59 4.82 -3.60 3.60
N ASP A 60 4.78 -4.82 3.07
CA ASP A 60 5.67 -5.91 3.47
C ASP A 60 7.12 -5.55 3.16
N GLN A 61 7.40 -5.00 1.98
CA GLN A 61 8.73 -4.54 1.61
C GLN A 61 9.23 -3.39 2.50
N ALA A 62 8.38 -2.41 2.82
CA ALA A 62 8.75 -1.32 3.72
C ALA A 62 9.07 -1.87 5.12
N TYR A 63 8.25 -2.80 5.63
CA TYR A 63 8.52 -3.46 6.90
C TYR A 63 9.86 -4.20 6.88
N GLU A 64 10.10 -5.06 5.88
CA GLU A 64 11.33 -5.83 5.77
C GLU A 64 12.58 -4.95 5.68
N LEU A 65 12.51 -3.85 4.92
CA LEU A 65 13.63 -2.91 4.81
C LEU A 65 13.96 -2.23 6.14
N ALA A 66 12.96 -1.69 6.84
CA ALA A 66 13.20 -1.04 8.11
C ALA A 66 13.63 -2.01 9.20
N ALA A 67 13.02 -3.20 9.27
CA ALA A 67 13.35 -4.21 10.24
C ALA A 67 14.77 -4.76 10.01
N SER A 68 15.13 -5.10 8.77
CA SER A 68 16.45 -5.65 8.46
C SER A 68 17.59 -4.66 8.74
N LEU A 69 17.40 -3.38 8.42
CA LEU A 69 18.38 -2.34 8.75
C LEU A 69 18.45 -2.12 10.27
N GLY A 70 17.29 -2.06 10.94
CA GLY A 70 17.22 -1.91 12.40
C GLY A 70 17.91 -3.05 13.14
N GLU A 71 17.64 -4.29 12.75
CA GLU A 71 18.27 -5.48 13.30
C GLU A 71 19.78 -5.53 12.99
N SER A 72 20.19 -5.10 11.78
CA SER A 72 21.61 -5.05 11.43
C SER A 72 22.37 -4.06 12.31
N ILE A 73 21.80 -2.88 12.57
CA ILE A 73 22.38 -1.88 13.48
C ILE A 73 22.41 -2.44 14.91
N ASP A 74 21.36 -3.11 15.35
CA ASP A 74 21.28 -3.73 16.66
C ASP A 74 22.38 -4.77 16.90
N ILE A 75 22.63 -5.63 15.92
CA ILE A 75 23.72 -6.60 15.96
C ILE A 75 25.09 -5.92 16.08
N LEU A 76 25.30 -4.80 15.37
CA LEU A 76 26.56 -4.04 15.49
C LEU A 76 26.72 -3.43 16.88
N ILE A 77 25.64 -2.98 17.50
CA ILE A 77 25.63 -2.46 18.87
C ILE A 77 25.92 -3.59 19.87
N GLU A 78 25.27 -4.74 19.74
CA GLU A 78 25.48 -5.91 20.63
C GLU A 78 26.90 -6.47 20.55
N ARG A 79 27.53 -6.42 19.38
CA ARG A 79 28.94 -6.83 19.19
C ARG A 79 29.94 -5.80 19.73
N GLY A 80 29.49 -4.61 20.06
CA GLY A 80 30.37 -3.51 20.46
C GLY A 80 31.06 -2.80 19.28
N ASP A 81 30.69 -3.13 18.05
CA ASP A 81 31.26 -2.50 16.84
C ASP A 81 30.69 -1.08 16.64
N TYR A 82 29.54 -0.77 17.26
CA TYR A 82 28.91 0.54 17.23
C TYR A 82 28.37 0.93 18.61
N ASP A 83 28.98 1.97 19.21
CA ASP A 83 28.53 2.50 20.51
C ASP A 83 27.53 3.64 20.31
N ILE A 84 26.25 3.29 20.29
CA ILE A 84 25.13 4.24 20.13
C ILE A 84 25.01 5.20 21.32
N LEU A 85 25.42 4.77 22.53
CA LEU A 85 25.28 5.57 23.75
C LEU A 85 26.29 6.73 23.80
N SER A 86 27.48 6.54 23.21
CA SER A 86 28.53 7.55 23.16
C SER A 86 28.33 8.58 22.02
N GLN A 87 27.38 8.33 21.11
CA GLN A 87 27.12 9.24 19.99
C GLN A 87 26.73 10.64 20.47
N ASP A 88 27.39 11.66 19.91
CA ASP A 88 26.95 13.04 20.06
C ASP A 88 25.79 13.30 19.11
N VAL A 89 24.59 13.49 19.70
CA VAL A 89 23.33 13.57 18.95
C VAL A 89 22.86 15.00 18.91
N ALA A 90 22.74 15.55 17.71
CA ALA A 90 22.17 16.89 17.47
C ALA A 90 20.74 16.99 18.03
N PRO A 91 20.23 18.18 18.37
CA PRO A 91 18.88 18.38 18.92
C PRO A 91 17.77 17.77 18.06
N ASN A 92 17.96 17.74 16.75
CA ASN A 92 17.00 17.18 15.77
C ASN A 92 17.29 15.71 15.41
N GLY A 93 18.23 15.06 16.10
CA GLY A 93 18.72 13.73 15.77
C GLY A 93 19.95 13.75 14.85
N THR A 94 20.66 12.64 14.82
CA THR A 94 21.82 12.44 13.94
C THR A 94 21.52 11.28 13.00
N SER A 95 21.55 11.52 11.69
CA SER A 95 21.42 10.48 10.68
C SER A 95 22.69 9.63 10.68
N ILE A 96 22.53 8.33 10.87
CA ILE A 96 23.61 7.34 10.84
C ILE A 96 23.64 6.55 9.53
N TYR A 97 22.51 6.52 8.84
CA TYR A 97 22.38 5.88 7.53
C TYR A 97 21.29 6.61 6.73
N SER A 98 21.52 6.83 5.44
CA SER A 98 20.52 7.32 4.50
C SER A 98 20.80 6.76 3.12
N SER A 99 19.82 6.06 2.56
CA SER A 99 19.92 5.50 1.20
C SER A 99 19.94 6.58 0.11
N THR A 100 19.40 7.76 0.40
CA THR A 100 19.37 8.90 -0.53
C THR A 100 20.64 9.73 -0.49
N ALA A 101 21.31 9.83 0.68
CA ALA A 101 22.47 10.68 0.85
C ALA A 101 23.76 10.08 0.25
N ASN A 102 23.85 8.76 0.18
CA ASN A 102 25.08 8.07 -0.23
C ASN A 102 25.24 7.94 -1.74
N GLY A 103 24.23 8.32 -2.55
CA GLY A 103 24.33 8.28 -4.02
C GLY A 103 24.60 6.88 -4.60
N ASP A 104 24.82 5.91 -3.75
CA ASP A 104 25.09 4.53 -4.12
C ASP A 104 23.77 3.87 -4.49
N ASN A 105 23.64 3.51 -5.74
CA ASN A 105 22.63 2.57 -6.19
C ASN A 105 22.84 1.26 -5.42
N TYR A 106 22.25 1.14 -4.24
CA TYR A 106 22.10 -0.14 -3.59
C TYR A 106 21.31 -1.03 -4.53
N THR A 107 22.01 -1.93 -5.20
CA THR A 107 21.50 -2.83 -6.24
C THR A 107 20.49 -3.86 -5.72
N GLY A 108 19.99 -3.69 -4.51
CA GLY A 108 19.01 -4.58 -3.88
C GLY A 108 17.72 -3.92 -3.40
N LEU A 109 17.65 -2.59 -3.42
CA LEU A 109 16.43 -1.90 -2.99
C LEU A 109 15.38 -1.88 -4.14
N PRO A 110 14.09 -2.03 -3.81
CA PRO A 110 13.03 -1.83 -4.77
C PRO A 110 13.11 -0.42 -5.40
N SER A 111 12.81 -0.31 -6.67
CA SER A 111 12.86 0.98 -7.38
C SER A 111 11.93 2.00 -6.69
N GLY A 112 12.49 3.17 -6.34
CA GLY A 112 11.76 4.25 -5.67
C GLY A 112 11.55 4.02 -4.17
N SER A 113 12.32 3.12 -3.55
CA SER A 113 12.34 2.98 -2.09
C SER A 113 13.45 3.83 -1.45
N THR A 114 13.20 4.25 -0.21
CA THR A 114 14.17 4.92 0.65
C THR A 114 14.22 4.28 2.02
N VAL A 115 15.40 4.28 2.64
CA VAL A 115 15.61 3.83 4.01
C VAL A 115 16.54 4.80 4.70
N ASP A 116 16.13 5.29 5.86
CA ASP A 116 16.89 6.23 6.68
C ASP A 116 16.93 5.76 8.13
N ALA A 117 18.09 5.85 8.78
CA ALA A 117 18.25 5.56 10.20
C ALA A 117 18.76 6.81 10.94
N VAL A 118 18.05 7.19 11.98
CA VAL A 118 18.32 8.38 12.79
C VAL A 118 18.39 7.99 14.26
N VAL A 119 19.41 8.52 14.95
CA VAL A 119 19.52 8.40 16.41
C VAL A 119 19.09 9.71 17.05
N THR A 120 18.25 9.63 18.07
CA THR A 120 17.80 10.77 18.87
C THR A 120 18.09 10.53 20.35
N ASN A 121 18.17 11.60 21.15
CA ASN A 121 18.27 11.48 22.59
C ASN A 121 16.93 11.02 23.19
N LEU A 122 16.99 10.03 24.06
CA LEU A 122 15.86 9.64 24.90
C LEU A 122 15.93 10.44 26.20
N THR A 123 14.95 11.30 26.44
CA THR A 123 14.92 12.20 27.61
C THR A 123 13.74 11.86 28.52
N GLU A 124 14.00 11.75 29.81
CA GLU A 124 12.98 11.61 30.86
C GLU A 124 13.26 12.67 31.95
N GLY A 125 12.25 13.45 32.30
CA GLY A 125 12.41 14.52 33.32
C GLY A 125 13.41 15.65 32.95
N GLY A 126 13.74 15.80 31.66
CA GLY A 126 14.72 16.77 31.18
C GLY A 126 16.17 16.26 31.12
N GLU A 127 16.43 15.03 31.60
CA GLU A 127 17.75 14.41 31.54
C GLU A 127 17.81 13.36 30.41
N VAL A 128 18.97 13.21 29.78
CA VAL A 128 19.19 12.19 28.74
C VAL A 128 19.43 10.83 29.41
N VAL A 129 18.45 9.96 29.33
CA VAL A 129 18.48 8.60 29.93
C VAL A 129 18.94 7.52 28.96
N GLY A 130 19.11 7.88 27.68
CA GLY A 130 19.50 6.92 26.67
C GLY A 130 19.45 7.51 25.26
N LYS A 131 19.41 6.59 24.28
CA LYS A 131 19.28 6.91 22.86
C LYS A 131 18.15 6.12 22.24
N ARG A 132 17.50 6.69 21.25
CA ARG A 132 16.48 6.05 20.44
C ARG A 132 16.96 5.92 19.00
N LEU A 133 16.97 4.70 18.50
CA LEU A 133 17.15 4.41 17.07
C LEU A 133 15.78 4.43 16.41
N THR A 134 15.65 5.20 15.34
CA THR A 134 14.46 5.22 14.49
C THR A 134 14.91 4.92 13.07
N VAL A 135 14.42 3.82 12.51
CA VAL A 135 14.64 3.46 11.11
C VAL A 135 13.34 3.61 10.35
N LYS A 136 13.33 4.49 9.36
CA LYS A 136 12.17 4.77 8.51
C LYS A 136 12.45 4.23 7.12
N SER A 137 11.49 3.50 6.55
CA SER A 137 11.53 3.06 5.17
C SER A 137 10.28 3.51 4.42
N GLU A 138 10.44 3.83 3.15
CA GLU A 138 9.36 4.16 2.25
C GLU A 138 9.47 3.31 0.99
N VAL A 139 8.37 2.68 0.56
CA VAL A 139 8.26 1.91 -0.68
C VAL A 139 6.96 2.31 -1.39
N GLY A 140 7.09 3.04 -2.48
CA GLY A 140 5.94 3.60 -3.19
C GLY A 140 5.15 4.57 -2.32
N GLN A 141 3.96 4.15 -1.85
CA GLN A 141 3.12 4.91 -0.92
C GLN A 141 3.07 4.30 0.50
N ALA A 142 3.78 3.22 0.72
CA ALA A 142 3.84 2.56 2.02
C ALA A 142 5.04 3.08 2.81
N GLU A 143 4.82 3.31 4.10
CA GLU A 143 5.84 3.74 5.05
C GLU A 143 5.83 2.81 6.24
N TYR A 144 7.01 2.46 6.74
CA TYR A 144 7.17 1.73 7.99
C TYR A 144 8.27 2.36 8.83
N THR A 145 8.09 2.31 10.15
CA THR A 145 9.06 2.84 11.11
C THR A 145 9.39 1.79 12.18
N TYR A 146 10.65 1.40 12.25
CA TYR A 146 11.21 0.58 13.32
C TYR A 146 11.78 1.49 14.40
N ILE A 147 11.47 1.23 15.68
CA ILE A 147 11.96 2.03 16.82
C ILE A 147 12.53 1.10 17.88
N LYS A 148 13.73 1.42 18.36
CA LYS A 148 14.36 0.73 19.48
C LYS A 148 15.03 1.72 20.43
N ASP A 149 14.82 1.55 21.73
CA ASP A 149 15.37 2.38 22.79
C ASP A 149 16.53 1.67 23.49
N TYR A 150 17.67 2.36 23.60
CA TYR A 150 18.85 1.93 24.33
C TYR A 150 19.02 2.82 25.55
N ARG A 151 18.93 2.26 26.73
CA ARG A 151 19.06 2.96 28.01
C ARG A 151 20.47 2.81 28.55
N LYS A 152 20.93 3.85 29.26
CA LYS A 152 22.21 3.84 29.99
C LYS A 152 22.14 2.95 31.19
#